data_cdc9a7f31b1bd7023f3c8c2ce2eead04
#
_entry.id   cdc9a7f31b1bd7023f3c8c2ce2eead04
#
_cell.length_a   1.000
_cell.length_b   1.000
_cell.length_c   1.000
_cell.angle_alpha   90.00
_cell.angle_beta   90.00
_cell.angle_gamma   90.00
#
_symmetry.space_group_name_H-M   'P 1'
#
loop_
_entity.id
_entity.type
_entity.pdbx_description
1 polymer ?
#
loop_
_entity_poly.entity_id
_entity_poly.type
_entity_poly.pdbx_seq_one_letter_code
_entity_poly.pdbx_strand_id
1 'polypeptide(L)'
;MKKIIFLLFFTSSIFVNAQQKYVVEKDIHYYPDAVNKSDKYIDSQCTLDIYYPKNAKNFATIVWFHGGGLSGGSKEIPNALLEKGFAIIGVGYRLSPKVKAPAYIEDAAAAIAWAFQHIESYGGRSDLVFLSGHSAGGYLTMMVGLDKKYLAKHEIDANRIAGNIPFSGHTITHFTIRKEMGMNDVQPLIDEYAPLYFVRADAPPLVLITGDPEMELLGRYEENAYMWRMMKLAGHKRTTIYKLEGFNHGAMAEPAFPLLIKEVNAIKKEILERN
;
A
#
# COMPACT_ATOMS: atom_id res chain seq x y z
N MET A 1 -5.82 24.71 -72.96
CA MET A 1 -6.29 24.62 -71.57
C MET A 1 -5.53 23.50 -70.89
N LYS A 2 -4.55 23.78 -70.05
CA LYS A 2 -3.76 22.76 -69.31
C LYS A 2 -4.48 22.50 -67.98
N LYS A 3 -4.92 21.28 -67.76
CA LYS A 3 -5.49 20.83 -66.45
C LYS A 3 -4.34 20.51 -65.52
N ILE A 4 -4.22 21.26 -64.41
CA ILE A 4 -3.31 20.97 -63.30
C ILE A 4 -4.07 20.04 -62.34
N ILE A 5 -3.57 18.80 -62.19
CA ILE A 5 -4.09 17.83 -61.21
C ILE A 5 -3.29 18.05 -59.93
N PHE A 6 -3.95 18.50 -58.85
CA PHE A 6 -3.38 18.61 -57.51
C PHE A 6 -3.50 17.22 -56.81
N LEU A 7 -2.37 16.59 -56.60
CA LEU A 7 -2.30 15.33 -55.83
C LEU A 7 -2.15 15.71 -54.37
N LEU A 8 -3.23 15.53 -53.57
CA LEU A 8 -3.20 15.64 -52.13
C LEU A 8 -2.57 14.38 -51.54
N PHE A 9 -1.33 14.48 -51.03
CA PHE A 9 -0.73 13.44 -50.20
C PHE A 9 -1.33 13.49 -48.77
N PHE A 10 -2.19 12.53 -48.45
CA PHE A 10 -2.63 12.28 -47.08
C PHE A 10 -1.52 11.50 -46.34
N THR A 11 -0.73 12.19 -45.52
CA THR A 11 0.18 11.52 -44.59
C THR A 11 -0.59 11.08 -43.36
N SER A 12 -1.02 9.82 -43.35
CA SER A 12 -1.56 9.18 -42.16
C SER A 12 -0.42 8.94 -41.18
N SER A 13 -0.36 9.72 -40.12
CA SER A 13 0.52 9.46 -38.98
C SER A 13 0.04 8.21 -38.26
N ILE A 14 0.73 7.08 -38.49
CA ILE A 14 0.52 5.86 -37.72
C ILE A 14 1.11 6.11 -36.33
N PHE A 15 0.28 6.40 -35.34
CA PHE A 15 0.66 6.34 -33.94
C PHE A 15 0.89 4.87 -33.58
N VAL A 16 2.13 4.43 -33.65
CA VAL A 16 2.55 3.16 -33.05
C VAL A 16 2.45 3.35 -31.53
N ASN A 17 1.38 2.84 -30.94
CA ASN A 17 1.29 2.70 -29.49
C ASN A 17 2.33 1.64 -29.10
N ALA A 18 3.53 2.09 -28.70
CA ALA A 18 4.52 1.19 -28.16
C ALA A 18 3.94 0.61 -26.86
N GLN A 19 3.56 -0.68 -26.88
CA GLN A 19 3.05 -1.38 -25.72
C GLN A 19 4.09 -1.25 -24.60
N GLN A 20 3.67 -0.72 -23.47
CA GLN A 20 4.54 -0.49 -22.33
C GLN A 20 5.07 -1.82 -21.80
N LYS A 21 6.37 -2.02 -21.88
CA LYS A 21 7.01 -3.27 -21.40
C LYS A 21 7.17 -3.22 -19.89
N TYR A 22 6.59 -4.19 -19.19
CA TYR A 22 6.79 -4.37 -17.75
C TYR A 22 7.86 -5.43 -17.45
N VAL A 23 8.52 -5.26 -16.33
CA VAL A 23 9.57 -6.16 -15.82
C VAL A 23 9.26 -6.50 -14.37
N VAL A 24 9.59 -7.72 -13.97
CA VAL A 24 9.56 -8.17 -12.58
C VAL A 24 10.99 -8.46 -12.14
N GLU A 25 11.40 -7.89 -11.01
CA GLU A 25 12.59 -8.30 -10.27
C GLU A 25 12.12 -8.89 -8.94
N LYS A 26 12.71 -10.01 -8.54
CA LYS A 26 12.24 -10.80 -7.40
C LYS A 26 13.30 -10.93 -6.32
N ASP A 27 12.83 -11.22 -5.12
CA ASP A 27 13.65 -11.61 -3.97
C ASP A 27 14.70 -10.55 -3.61
N ILE A 28 14.36 -9.27 -3.77
CA ILE A 28 15.22 -8.15 -3.42
C ILE A 28 15.17 -7.96 -1.89
N HIS A 29 16.30 -8.06 -1.23
CA HIS A 29 16.41 -7.77 0.19
C HIS A 29 16.24 -6.28 0.47
N TYR A 30 15.39 -5.92 1.43
CA TYR A 30 15.19 -4.54 1.82
C TYR A 30 15.95 -4.14 3.09
N TYR A 31 16.54 -5.08 3.80
CA TYR A 31 17.53 -4.82 4.84
C TYR A 31 18.95 -4.81 4.29
N PRO A 32 19.90 -4.10 4.94
CA PRO A 32 21.31 -4.19 4.60
C PRO A 32 21.85 -5.61 4.76
N ASP A 33 22.86 -5.96 3.97
CA ASP A 33 23.54 -7.29 3.97
C ASP A 33 23.92 -7.77 5.37
N ALA A 34 24.42 -6.88 6.23
CA ALA A 34 24.81 -7.23 7.59
C ALA A 34 23.63 -7.74 8.42
N VAL A 35 22.44 -7.15 8.23
CA VAL A 35 21.21 -7.56 8.92
C VAL A 35 20.70 -8.89 8.36
N ASN A 36 20.65 -9.04 7.02
CA ASN A 36 20.23 -10.28 6.37
C ASN A 36 21.10 -11.48 6.80
N LYS A 37 22.42 -11.30 6.86
CA LYS A 37 23.37 -12.35 7.28
C LYS A 37 23.31 -12.68 8.76
N SER A 38 22.72 -11.81 9.59
CA SER A 38 22.63 -12.04 11.05
C SER A 38 21.51 -13.01 11.45
N ASP A 39 20.47 -13.14 10.62
CA ASP A 39 19.28 -13.96 10.89
C ASP A 39 18.72 -14.58 9.59
N LYS A 40 18.77 -15.91 9.51
CA LYS A 40 18.24 -16.67 8.36
C LYS A 40 16.76 -16.42 8.09
N TYR A 41 15.99 -16.06 9.11
CA TYR A 41 14.57 -15.78 8.91
C TYR A 41 14.37 -14.39 8.31
N ILE A 42 15.17 -13.41 8.69
CA ILE A 42 15.21 -12.11 7.99
C ILE A 42 15.63 -12.33 6.54
N ASP A 43 16.72 -13.04 6.30
CA ASP A 43 17.26 -13.31 4.96
C ASP A 43 16.24 -13.94 4.02
N SER A 44 15.48 -14.94 4.51
CA SER A 44 14.50 -15.64 3.70
C SER A 44 13.14 -14.96 3.58
N GLN A 45 12.74 -14.15 4.56
CA GLN A 45 11.39 -13.61 4.65
C GLN A 45 11.30 -12.13 4.29
N CYS A 46 12.35 -11.35 4.63
CA CYS A 46 12.38 -9.91 4.45
C CYS A 46 12.86 -9.51 3.06
N THR A 47 12.13 -9.98 2.05
CA THR A 47 12.37 -9.67 0.64
C THR A 47 11.15 -9.06 0.00
N LEU A 48 11.35 -8.37 -1.11
CA LEU A 48 10.28 -7.80 -1.93
C LEU A 48 10.44 -8.21 -3.40
N ASP A 49 9.32 -8.18 -4.13
CA ASP A 49 9.29 -8.27 -5.58
C ASP A 49 8.82 -6.93 -6.13
N ILE A 50 9.46 -6.43 -7.17
CA ILE A 50 9.03 -5.22 -7.85
C ILE A 50 8.61 -5.51 -9.29
N TYR A 51 7.39 -5.09 -9.65
CA TYR A 51 6.85 -5.06 -10.99
C TYR A 51 6.75 -3.60 -11.44
N TYR A 52 7.38 -3.24 -12.56
CA TYR A 52 7.44 -1.84 -12.98
C TYR A 52 7.47 -1.67 -14.50
N PRO A 53 7.00 -0.51 -15.02
CA PRO A 53 7.04 -0.20 -16.45
C PRO A 53 8.44 0.27 -16.86
N LYS A 54 9.23 -0.61 -17.49
CA LYS A 54 10.67 -0.42 -17.79
C LYS A 54 10.99 0.87 -18.55
N ASN A 55 10.13 1.27 -19.47
CA ASN A 55 10.40 2.41 -20.36
C ASN A 55 9.63 3.68 -19.97
N ALA A 56 8.88 3.64 -18.86
CA ALA A 56 8.17 4.81 -18.34
C ALA A 56 9.04 5.58 -17.34
N LYS A 57 8.67 6.83 -17.14
CA LYS A 57 9.25 7.70 -16.11
C LYS A 57 8.12 8.36 -15.31
N ASN A 58 8.46 8.83 -14.12
CA ASN A 58 7.54 9.56 -13.24
C ASN A 58 6.25 8.80 -12.89
N PHE A 59 6.33 7.47 -12.82
CA PHE A 59 5.20 6.66 -12.41
C PHE A 59 5.04 6.65 -10.88
N ALA A 60 3.81 6.41 -10.43
CA ALA A 60 3.49 6.13 -9.03
C ALA A 60 3.86 4.70 -8.66
N THR A 61 4.14 4.48 -7.37
CA THR A 61 4.49 3.17 -6.82
C THR A 61 3.52 2.79 -5.72
N ILE A 62 2.99 1.58 -5.77
CA ILE A 62 2.15 1.00 -4.72
C ILE A 62 2.97 -0.05 -3.98
N VAL A 63 3.23 0.18 -2.70
CA VAL A 63 3.82 -0.82 -1.80
C VAL A 63 2.67 -1.64 -1.23
N TRP A 64 2.61 -2.93 -1.62
CA TRP A 64 1.54 -3.85 -1.30
C TRP A 64 1.96 -4.85 -0.22
N PHE A 65 1.19 -4.93 0.84
CA PHE A 65 1.35 -5.90 1.92
C PHE A 65 0.25 -6.95 1.87
N HIS A 66 0.63 -8.22 1.82
CA HIS A 66 -0.30 -9.34 1.81
C HIS A 66 -1.09 -9.48 3.12
N GLY A 67 -2.22 -10.16 3.07
CA GLY A 67 -3.00 -10.56 4.24
C GLY A 67 -2.43 -11.79 4.95
N GLY A 68 -3.25 -12.41 5.79
CA GLY A 68 -2.92 -13.65 6.50
C GLY A 68 -2.74 -13.49 8.00
N GLY A 69 -3.36 -12.48 8.61
CA GLY A 69 -3.46 -12.33 10.06
C GLY A 69 -2.12 -12.14 10.79
N LEU A 70 -1.09 -11.62 10.13
CA LEU A 70 0.30 -11.53 10.63
C LEU A 70 0.93 -12.89 10.98
N SER A 71 0.29 -14.00 10.64
CA SER A 71 0.71 -15.37 10.98
C SER A 71 0.82 -16.29 9.76
N GLY A 72 0.43 -15.82 8.59
CA GLY A 72 0.49 -16.55 7.32
C GLY A 72 0.54 -15.60 6.13
N GLY A 73 0.54 -16.17 4.93
CA GLY A 73 0.66 -15.44 3.67
C GLY A 73 2.09 -15.33 3.16
N SER A 74 2.24 -14.74 2.00
CA SER A 74 3.52 -14.50 1.33
C SER A 74 3.42 -13.28 0.43
N LYS A 75 4.55 -12.68 0.07
CA LYS A 75 4.59 -11.56 -0.87
C LYS A 75 3.93 -11.92 -2.20
N GLU A 76 3.24 -10.96 -2.76
CA GLU A 76 2.51 -11.12 -4.01
C GLU A 76 2.43 -9.78 -4.76
N ILE A 77 2.25 -9.86 -6.07
CA ILE A 77 1.87 -8.72 -6.90
C ILE A 77 0.44 -8.99 -7.38
N PRO A 78 -0.57 -8.23 -6.89
CA PRO A 78 -1.96 -8.47 -7.26
C PRO A 78 -2.20 -8.33 -8.76
N ASN A 79 -2.82 -9.35 -9.38
CA ASN A 79 -3.10 -9.36 -10.81
C ASN A 79 -3.93 -8.16 -11.28
N ALA A 80 -4.85 -7.67 -10.43
CA ALA A 80 -5.69 -6.51 -10.71
C ALA A 80 -4.90 -5.20 -10.90
N LEU A 81 -3.65 -5.14 -10.42
CA LEU A 81 -2.77 -3.97 -10.54
C LEU A 81 -1.80 -4.05 -11.71
N LEU A 82 -1.74 -5.19 -12.44
CA LEU A 82 -0.86 -5.35 -13.58
C LEU A 82 -1.26 -4.41 -14.74
N GLU A 83 -0.27 -3.88 -15.42
CA GLU A 83 -0.42 -3.02 -16.62
C GLU A 83 -1.25 -1.74 -16.40
N LYS A 84 -1.27 -1.20 -15.17
CA LYS A 84 -2.01 0.02 -14.83
C LYS A 84 -1.16 1.31 -14.82
N GLY A 85 0.09 1.25 -15.30
CA GLY A 85 0.98 2.43 -15.33
C GLY A 85 1.69 2.72 -14.00
N PHE A 86 1.62 1.80 -13.03
CA PHE A 86 2.27 1.89 -11.73
C PHE A 86 3.43 0.92 -11.62
N ALA A 87 4.36 1.19 -10.70
CA ALA A 87 5.17 0.14 -10.11
C ALA A 87 4.41 -0.46 -8.91
N ILE A 88 4.55 -1.78 -8.72
CA ILE A 88 4.00 -2.50 -7.57
C ILE A 88 5.14 -3.19 -6.86
N ILE A 89 5.25 -2.98 -5.56
CA ILE A 89 6.22 -3.65 -4.70
C ILE A 89 5.45 -4.60 -3.79
N GLY A 90 5.55 -5.90 -4.05
CA GLY A 90 4.97 -6.94 -3.19
C GLY A 90 5.95 -7.28 -2.07
N VAL A 91 5.55 -7.08 -0.82
CA VAL A 91 6.43 -7.17 0.36
C VAL A 91 6.20 -8.45 1.15
N GLY A 92 7.28 -9.21 1.41
CA GLY A 92 7.35 -10.23 2.44
C GLY A 92 7.78 -9.61 3.77
N TYR A 93 7.25 -10.12 4.86
CA TYR A 93 7.56 -9.67 6.22
C TYR A 93 7.51 -10.85 7.18
N ARG A 94 8.24 -10.76 8.30
CA ARG A 94 8.28 -11.84 9.31
C ARG A 94 6.91 -12.02 9.98
N LEU A 95 6.59 -13.24 10.35
CA LEU A 95 5.28 -13.67 10.80
C LEU A 95 5.30 -14.21 12.24
N SER A 96 4.22 -13.99 12.96
CA SER A 96 3.89 -14.67 14.22
C SER A 96 3.68 -16.17 13.96
N PRO A 97 4.04 -17.08 14.88
CA PRO A 97 4.64 -16.83 16.19
C PRO A 97 6.17 -16.80 16.18
N LYS A 98 6.83 -16.89 14.99
CA LYS A 98 8.29 -16.86 14.90
C LYS A 98 8.88 -15.53 15.39
N VAL A 99 8.14 -14.45 15.20
CA VAL A 99 8.40 -13.14 15.79
C VAL A 99 7.11 -12.62 16.44
N LYS A 100 7.26 -11.58 17.27
CA LYS A 100 6.15 -10.85 17.89
C LYS A 100 6.18 -9.38 17.47
N ALA A 101 5.11 -8.65 17.81
CA ALA A 101 5.12 -7.19 17.68
C ALA A 101 6.32 -6.59 18.42
N PRO A 102 7.01 -5.58 17.85
CA PRO A 102 6.68 -4.86 16.61
C PRO A 102 7.36 -5.39 15.33
N ALA A 103 8.02 -6.56 15.34
CA ALA A 103 8.93 -6.99 14.28
C ALA A 103 8.35 -6.89 12.85
N TYR A 104 7.11 -7.34 12.63
CA TYR A 104 6.48 -7.27 11.30
C TYR A 104 6.09 -5.84 10.89
N ILE A 105 5.90 -4.92 11.86
CA ILE A 105 5.67 -3.49 11.56
C ILE A 105 7.01 -2.83 11.19
N GLU A 106 8.11 -3.22 11.86
CA GLU A 106 9.46 -2.76 11.53
C GLU A 106 9.90 -3.24 10.16
N ASP A 107 9.57 -4.50 9.80
CA ASP A 107 9.82 -5.05 8.46
C ASP A 107 9.06 -4.26 7.39
N ALA A 108 7.78 -3.94 7.65
CA ALA A 108 6.98 -3.12 6.74
C ALA A 108 7.59 -1.73 6.56
N ALA A 109 8.06 -1.10 7.64
CA ALA A 109 8.73 0.20 7.59
C ALA A 109 10.04 0.16 6.79
N ALA A 110 10.85 -0.88 6.98
CA ALA A 110 12.10 -1.07 6.23
C ALA A 110 11.84 -1.26 4.73
N ALA A 111 10.81 -2.03 4.34
CA ALA A 111 10.43 -2.20 2.94
C ALA A 111 9.91 -0.89 2.31
N ILE A 112 9.14 -0.09 3.05
CA ILE A 112 8.71 1.23 2.60
C ILE A 112 9.92 2.17 2.45
N ALA A 113 10.85 2.14 3.39
CA ALA A 113 12.08 2.93 3.31
C ALA A 113 12.91 2.56 2.07
N TRP A 114 13.01 1.27 1.77
CA TRP A 114 13.64 0.80 0.54
C TRP A 114 12.97 1.41 -0.70
N ALA A 115 11.64 1.44 -0.75
CA ALA A 115 10.91 2.04 -1.86
C ALA A 115 11.26 3.52 -2.04
N PHE A 116 11.28 4.32 -0.97
CA PHE A 116 11.68 5.73 -1.02
C PHE A 116 13.10 5.95 -1.50
N GLN A 117 14.02 5.06 -1.14
CA GLN A 117 15.45 5.17 -1.46
C GLN A 117 15.78 4.72 -2.88
N HIS A 118 14.99 3.79 -3.48
CA HIS A 118 15.38 3.12 -4.71
C HIS A 118 14.45 3.40 -5.89
N ILE A 119 13.20 3.81 -5.67
CA ILE A 119 12.20 3.84 -6.76
C ILE A 119 12.57 4.79 -7.90
N GLU A 120 13.33 5.83 -7.64
CA GLU A 120 13.78 6.77 -8.67
C GLU A 120 14.76 6.11 -9.67
N SER A 121 15.59 5.16 -9.22
CA SER A 121 16.48 4.39 -10.10
C SER A 121 15.69 3.49 -11.08
N TYR A 122 14.48 3.07 -10.71
CA TYR A 122 13.55 2.35 -11.57
C TYR A 122 12.75 3.28 -12.50
N GLY A 123 12.79 4.59 -12.26
CA GLY A 123 12.07 5.60 -13.04
C GLY A 123 10.77 6.08 -12.39
N GLY A 124 10.45 5.64 -11.18
CA GLY A 124 9.35 6.16 -10.39
C GLY A 124 9.67 7.52 -9.74
N ARG A 125 8.74 8.03 -8.96
CA ARG A 125 8.90 9.26 -8.17
C ARG A 125 8.75 8.94 -6.69
N SER A 126 9.67 9.41 -5.87
CA SER A 126 9.63 9.21 -4.42
C SER A 126 8.51 9.98 -3.72
N ASP A 127 7.97 11.03 -4.31
CA ASP A 127 6.79 11.75 -3.82
C ASP A 127 5.45 11.12 -4.27
N LEU A 128 5.49 10.00 -5.01
CA LEU A 128 4.32 9.23 -5.47
C LEU A 128 4.34 7.78 -4.95
N VAL A 129 4.81 7.58 -3.72
CA VAL A 129 4.79 6.28 -3.03
C VAL A 129 3.50 6.15 -2.24
N PHE A 130 2.67 5.18 -2.60
CA PHE A 130 1.41 4.83 -1.95
C PHE A 130 1.56 3.52 -1.18
N LEU A 131 0.86 3.41 -0.06
CA LEU A 131 0.81 2.18 0.72
C LEU A 131 -0.57 1.55 0.60
N SER A 132 -0.61 0.24 0.40
CA SER A 132 -1.84 -0.54 0.37
C SER A 132 -1.59 -1.97 0.83
N GLY A 133 -2.65 -2.67 1.12
CA GLY A 133 -2.60 -4.07 1.54
C GLY A 133 -3.95 -4.53 2.05
N HIS A 134 -4.18 -5.84 2.10
CA HIS A 134 -5.42 -6.42 2.56
C HIS A 134 -5.29 -6.98 3.97
N SER A 135 -6.31 -6.79 4.81
CA SER A 135 -6.39 -7.41 6.15
C SER A 135 -5.19 -7.04 7.03
N ALA A 136 -4.33 -8.00 7.38
CA ALA A 136 -3.07 -7.76 8.08
C ALA A 136 -2.17 -6.76 7.33
N GLY A 137 -2.13 -6.82 5.99
CA GLY A 137 -1.42 -5.85 5.17
C GLY A 137 -2.01 -4.44 5.27
N GLY A 138 -3.34 -4.34 5.32
CA GLY A 138 -4.02 -3.06 5.57
C GLY A 138 -3.73 -2.48 6.95
N TYR A 139 -3.59 -3.34 7.96
CA TYR A 139 -3.13 -2.94 9.28
C TYR A 139 -1.70 -2.39 9.25
N LEU A 140 -0.75 -3.09 8.61
CA LEU A 140 0.64 -2.63 8.46
C LEU A 140 0.73 -1.29 7.73
N THR A 141 -0.07 -1.11 6.67
CA THR A 141 -0.21 0.15 5.94
C THR A 141 -0.55 1.31 6.86
N MET A 142 -1.56 1.13 7.73
CA MET A 142 -1.99 2.16 8.66
C MET A 142 -0.99 2.39 9.80
N MET A 143 -0.42 1.32 10.37
CA MET A 143 0.55 1.47 11.44
C MET A 143 1.76 2.31 11.00
N VAL A 144 2.37 1.98 9.86
CA VAL A 144 3.55 2.71 9.38
C VAL A 144 3.19 4.11 8.88
N GLY A 145 2.01 4.28 8.26
CA GLY A 145 1.56 5.57 7.75
C GLY A 145 1.15 6.58 8.82
N LEU A 146 0.70 6.12 9.99
CA LEU A 146 0.18 6.98 11.06
C LEU A 146 1.17 7.17 12.22
N ASP A 147 1.85 6.11 12.65
CA ASP A 147 2.90 6.22 13.68
C ASP A 147 4.24 6.58 13.03
N LYS A 148 4.58 7.86 13.13
CA LYS A 148 5.81 8.42 12.52
C LYS A 148 7.09 7.74 13.00
N LYS A 149 7.09 7.11 14.19
CA LYS A 149 8.30 6.52 14.78
C LYS A 149 8.95 5.43 13.91
N TYR A 150 8.13 4.67 13.16
CA TYR A 150 8.64 3.56 12.37
C TYR A 150 9.48 4.03 11.18
N LEU A 151 8.99 4.98 10.39
CA LEU A 151 9.77 5.56 9.27
C LEU A 151 10.87 6.50 9.75
N ALA A 152 10.71 7.15 10.91
CA ALA A 152 11.76 7.99 11.48
C ALA A 152 13.05 7.22 11.78
N LYS A 153 12.98 5.91 12.09
CA LYS A 153 14.15 5.02 12.22
C LYS A 153 14.98 4.91 10.93
N HIS A 154 14.37 5.23 9.79
CA HIS A 154 14.97 5.23 8.46
C HIS A 154 15.19 6.65 7.91
N GLU A 155 15.11 7.68 8.76
CA GLU A 155 15.29 9.10 8.41
C GLU A 155 14.24 9.59 7.39
N ILE A 156 13.04 8.98 7.40
CA ILE A 156 11.93 9.32 6.51
C ILE A 156 10.76 9.88 7.32
N ASP A 157 10.24 11.05 6.95
CA ASP A 157 8.97 11.54 7.48
C ASP A 157 7.82 10.77 6.83
N ALA A 158 6.96 10.17 7.66
CA ALA A 158 5.77 9.45 7.21
C ALA A 158 4.80 10.34 6.38
N ASN A 159 4.87 11.65 6.54
CA ASN A 159 4.09 12.60 5.75
C ASN A 159 4.52 12.67 4.27
N ARG A 160 5.64 12.08 3.89
CA ARG A 160 6.06 11.92 2.49
C ARG A 160 5.29 10.84 1.73
N ILE A 161 4.56 9.97 2.44
CA ILE A 161 3.69 8.98 1.82
C ILE A 161 2.60 9.72 1.04
N ALA A 162 2.43 9.40 -0.24
CA ALA A 162 1.44 10.06 -1.09
C ALA A 162 0.00 9.72 -0.68
N GLY A 163 -0.24 8.51 -0.17
CA GLY A 163 -1.54 8.10 0.36
C GLY A 163 -1.51 6.69 0.96
N ASN A 164 -2.34 6.46 1.97
CA ASN A 164 -2.60 5.17 2.60
C ASN A 164 -3.97 4.65 2.17
N ILE A 165 -4.01 3.49 1.51
CA ILE A 165 -5.25 2.91 0.97
C ILE A 165 -5.37 1.46 1.46
N PRO A 166 -5.64 1.23 2.75
CA PRO A 166 -5.80 -0.09 3.34
C PRO A 166 -7.12 -0.74 2.93
N PHE A 167 -7.10 -2.05 2.65
CA PHE A 167 -8.28 -2.89 2.44
C PHE A 167 -8.57 -3.66 3.72
N SER A 168 -9.67 -3.35 4.38
CA SER A 168 -10.18 -4.06 5.55
C SER A 168 -9.12 -4.36 6.62
N GLY A 169 -8.24 -3.37 6.89
CA GLY A 169 -7.23 -3.45 7.95
C GLY A 169 -7.83 -3.23 9.33
N HIS A 170 -7.26 -3.84 10.38
CA HIS A 170 -7.56 -3.47 11.76
C HIS A 170 -7.15 -2.03 12.04
N THR A 171 -8.00 -1.27 12.72
CA THR A 171 -7.67 0.07 13.22
C THR A 171 -7.43 0.08 14.74
N ILE A 172 -7.91 -0.94 15.44
CA ILE A 172 -7.49 -1.28 16.82
C ILE A 172 -6.29 -2.22 16.78
N THR A 173 -5.70 -2.51 17.93
CA THR A 173 -4.60 -3.49 18.07
C THR A 173 -4.97 -4.81 17.43
N HIS A 174 -4.13 -5.27 16.50
CA HIS A 174 -4.42 -6.45 15.69
C HIS A 174 -4.66 -7.70 16.57
N PHE A 175 -5.62 -8.55 16.21
CA PHE A 175 -6.00 -9.72 17.03
C PHE A 175 -4.82 -10.66 17.31
N THR A 176 -3.86 -10.81 16.39
CA THR A 176 -2.66 -11.61 16.61
C THR A 176 -1.80 -11.04 17.72
N ILE A 177 -1.65 -9.70 17.78
CA ILE A 177 -0.91 -9.04 18.86
C ILE A 177 -1.63 -9.20 20.20
N ARG A 178 -2.94 -9.03 20.23
CA ARG A 178 -3.75 -9.32 21.44
C ARG A 178 -3.57 -10.76 21.92
N LYS A 179 -3.51 -11.72 21.00
CA LYS A 179 -3.20 -13.12 21.29
C LYS A 179 -1.78 -13.31 21.83
N GLU A 180 -0.80 -12.62 21.31
CA GLU A 180 0.59 -12.60 21.81
C GLU A 180 0.69 -12.07 23.24
N MET A 181 -0.24 -11.18 23.63
CA MET A 181 -0.41 -10.65 24.99
C MET A 181 -1.27 -11.57 25.89
N GLY A 182 -1.75 -12.70 25.39
CA GLY A 182 -2.62 -13.63 26.15
C GLY A 182 -4.08 -13.16 26.27
N MET A 183 -4.50 -12.20 25.44
CA MET A 183 -5.86 -11.67 25.42
C MET A 183 -6.77 -12.50 24.49
N ASN A 184 -8.08 -12.41 24.72
CA ASN A 184 -9.07 -12.93 23.81
C ASN A 184 -9.09 -12.10 22.52
N ASP A 185 -9.23 -12.76 21.37
CA ASP A 185 -9.21 -12.12 20.05
C ASP A 185 -10.43 -11.23 19.75
N VAL A 186 -11.54 -11.39 20.50
CA VAL A 186 -12.72 -10.52 20.41
C VAL A 186 -12.66 -9.32 21.38
N GLN A 187 -11.75 -9.32 22.36
CA GLN A 187 -11.61 -8.19 23.30
C GLN A 187 -10.93 -7.01 22.60
N PRO A 188 -11.56 -5.82 22.49
CA PRO A 188 -10.92 -4.69 21.86
C PRO A 188 -9.78 -4.11 22.72
N LEU A 189 -8.74 -3.65 22.05
CA LEU A 189 -7.62 -2.92 22.67
C LEU A 189 -7.17 -1.80 21.74
N ILE A 190 -6.94 -0.61 22.30
CA ILE A 190 -6.34 0.52 21.59
C ILE A 190 -5.12 0.95 22.38
N ASP A 191 -3.95 0.56 21.92
CA ASP A 191 -2.66 0.85 22.51
C ASP A 191 -1.66 1.30 21.42
N GLU A 192 -0.38 1.28 21.73
CA GLU A 192 0.70 1.66 20.78
C GLU A 192 0.80 0.77 19.53
N TYR A 193 0.04 -0.33 19.44
CA TYR A 193 -0.09 -1.19 18.27
C TYR A 193 -1.44 -1.02 17.55
N ALA A 194 -2.20 0.02 17.89
CA ALA A 194 -3.45 0.35 17.24
C ALA A 194 -3.25 1.56 16.30
N PRO A 195 -3.54 1.46 15.00
CA PRO A 195 -3.55 2.64 14.12
C PRO A 195 -4.39 3.80 14.66
N LEU A 196 -5.50 3.49 15.32
CA LEU A 196 -6.43 4.45 15.92
C LEU A 196 -5.79 5.30 17.04
N TYR A 197 -4.74 4.80 17.69
CA TYR A 197 -3.99 5.53 18.72
C TYR A 197 -3.26 6.75 18.13
N PHE A 198 -2.92 6.71 16.82
CA PHE A 198 -2.11 7.71 16.14
C PHE A 198 -2.91 8.62 15.20
N VAL A 199 -4.18 8.85 15.52
CA VAL A 199 -5.03 9.80 14.79
C VAL A 199 -4.41 11.19 14.83
N ARG A 200 -4.23 11.82 13.65
CA ARG A 200 -3.57 13.13 13.52
C ARG A 200 -4.05 13.91 12.29
N ALA A 201 -4.06 15.24 12.39
CA ALA A 201 -4.55 16.13 11.33
C ALA A 201 -3.61 16.18 10.11
N ASP A 202 -2.30 16.01 10.33
CA ASP A 202 -1.24 16.13 9.33
C ASP A 202 -0.87 14.80 8.65
N ALA A 203 -1.67 13.75 8.83
CA ALA A 203 -1.42 12.45 8.20
C ALA A 203 -1.51 12.53 6.65
N PRO A 204 -0.84 11.61 5.93
CA PRO A 204 -1.11 11.41 4.51
C PRO A 204 -2.59 11.08 4.24
N PRO A 205 -3.10 11.32 3.02
CA PRO A 205 -4.45 10.91 2.64
C PRO A 205 -4.74 9.46 3.07
N LEU A 206 -5.87 9.24 3.73
CA LEU A 206 -6.28 7.92 4.23
C LEU A 206 -7.60 7.52 3.57
N VAL A 207 -7.56 6.44 2.80
CA VAL A 207 -8.73 5.89 2.10
C VAL A 207 -9.00 4.49 2.62
N LEU A 208 -9.92 4.39 3.54
CA LEU A 208 -10.37 3.13 4.13
C LEU A 208 -11.32 2.42 3.16
N ILE A 209 -11.04 1.17 2.80
CA ILE A 209 -11.93 0.35 1.97
C ILE A 209 -12.25 -0.90 2.76
N THR A 210 -13.52 -1.17 3.01
CA THR A 210 -14.00 -2.31 3.82
C THR A 210 -15.16 -3.00 3.13
N GLY A 211 -15.41 -4.26 3.47
CA GLY A 211 -16.57 -5.01 2.99
C GLY A 211 -17.87 -4.60 3.66
N ASP A 212 -18.86 -5.46 3.53
CA ASP A 212 -20.19 -5.31 4.11
C ASP A 212 -20.12 -5.49 5.63
N PRO A 213 -20.73 -4.62 6.45
CA PRO A 213 -20.72 -4.73 7.90
C PRO A 213 -21.20 -6.08 8.44
N GLU A 214 -22.24 -6.66 7.82
CA GLU A 214 -22.84 -7.93 8.24
C GLU A 214 -22.05 -9.16 7.76
N MET A 215 -21.10 -8.98 6.84
CA MET A 215 -20.32 -10.07 6.23
C MET A 215 -18.81 -9.99 6.52
N GLU A 216 -18.34 -8.86 7.03
CA GLU A 216 -16.94 -8.68 7.41
C GLU A 216 -16.55 -9.49 8.66
N LEU A 217 -15.25 -9.62 8.90
CA LEU A 217 -14.74 -10.13 10.16
C LEU A 217 -15.16 -9.23 11.32
N LEU A 218 -15.30 -9.83 12.49
CA LEU A 218 -15.77 -9.24 13.75
C LEU A 218 -15.41 -7.76 13.93
N GLY A 219 -16.41 -6.87 13.84
CA GLY A 219 -16.26 -5.44 14.08
C GLY A 219 -15.35 -4.67 13.10
N ARG A 220 -14.93 -5.28 12.01
CA ARG A 220 -13.95 -4.69 11.10
C ARG A 220 -14.47 -3.43 10.41
N TYR A 221 -15.72 -3.42 10.00
CA TYR A 221 -16.36 -2.23 9.44
C TYR A 221 -16.45 -1.12 10.50
N GLU A 222 -16.91 -1.45 11.70
CA GLU A 222 -17.09 -0.51 12.80
C GLU A 222 -15.77 0.15 13.22
N GLU A 223 -14.69 -0.63 13.30
CA GLU A 223 -13.34 -0.12 13.56
C GLU A 223 -12.94 0.94 12.51
N ASN A 224 -13.13 0.62 11.23
CA ASN A 224 -12.78 1.51 10.13
C ASN A 224 -13.70 2.75 10.10
N ALA A 225 -15.00 2.61 10.37
CA ALA A 225 -15.93 3.73 10.47
C ALA A 225 -15.58 4.65 11.65
N TYR A 226 -15.18 4.06 12.78
CA TYR A 226 -14.72 4.83 13.95
C TYR A 226 -13.41 5.55 13.63
N MET A 227 -12.44 4.90 12.99
CA MET A 227 -11.18 5.53 12.53
C MET A 227 -11.47 6.72 11.61
N TRP A 228 -12.34 6.55 10.61
CA TRP A 228 -12.76 7.63 9.72
C TRP A 228 -13.32 8.83 10.51
N ARG A 229 -14.17 8.54 11.51
CA ARG A 229 -14.77 9.59 12.34
C ARG A 229 -13.72 10.31 13.17
N MET A 230 -12.81 9.58 13.80
CA MET A 230 -11.76 10.15 14.66
C MET A 230 -10.77 10.99 13.88
N MET A 231 -10.36 10.55 12.68
CA MET A 231 -9.51 11.35 11.79
C MET A 231 -10.16 12.69 11.44
N LYS A 232 -11.47 12.70 11.14
CA LYS A 232 -12.22 13.95 10.87
C LYS A 232 -12.28 14.85 12.09
N LEU A 233 -12.52 14.30 13.27
CA LEU A 233 -12.55 15.06 14.53
C LEU A 233 -11.19 15.66 14.87
N ALA A 234 -10.09 14.95 14.55
CA ALA A 234 -8.74 15.47 14.67
C ALA A 234 -8.41 16.57 13.63
N GLY A 235 -9.32 16.86 12.71
CA GLY A 235 -9.13 17.88 11.68
C GLY A 235 -8.46 17.38 10.38
N HIS A 236 -8.28 16.07 10.22
CA HIS A 236 -7.71 15.51 8.99
C HIS A 236 -8.66 15.75 7.80
N LYS A 237 -8.16 16.34 6.72
CA LYS A 237 -8.97 16.82 5.60
C LYS A 237 -9.22 15.77 4.51
N ARG A 238 -8.46 14.67 4.48
CA ARG A 238 -8.44 13.69 3.38
C ARG A 238 -8.60 12.26 3.88
N THR A 239 -9.60 12.04 4.73
CA THR A 239 -10.02 10.69 5.12
C THR A 239 -11.35 10.34 4.44
N THR A 240 -11.34 9.24 3.70
CA THR A 240 -12.52 8.68 3.03
C THR A 240 -12.73 7.25 3.49
N ILE A 241 -13.98 6.79 3.51
CA ILE A 241 -14.32 5.38 3.71
C ILE A 241 -15.23 4.91 2.58
N TYR A 242 -14.90 3.74 2.02
CA TYR A 242 -15.73 3.00 1.07
C TYR A 242 -16.22 1.72 1.74
N LYS A 243 -17.52 1.48 1.66
CA LYS A 243 -18.20 0.26 2.09
C LYS A 243 -18.63 -0.52 0.85
N LEU A 244 -18.18 -1.77 0.73
CA LEU A 244 -18.49 -2.66 -0.38
C LEU A 244 -19.61 -3.60 0.05
N GLU A 245 -20.86 -3.20 -0.18
CA GLU A 245 -22.05 -3.97 0.19
C GLU A 245 -22.10 -5.32 -0.52
N GLY A 246 -22.46 -6.36 0.22
CA GLY A 246 -22.56 -7.74 -0.26
C GLY A 246 -21.23 -8.49 -0.37
N PHE A 247 -20.09 -7.88 0.05
CA PHE A 247 -18.79 -8.52 0.01
C PHE A 247 -18.25 -8.81 1.42
N ASN A 248 -17.92 -10.07 1.68
CA ASN A 248 -17.24 -10.46 2.91
C ASN A 248 -15.75 -10.06 2.89
N HIS A 249 -15.05 -10.32 4.01
CA HIS A 249 -13.65 -9.94 4.21
C HIS A 249 -12.70 -10.34 3.06
N GLY A 250 -12.81 -11.55 2.54
CA GLY A 250 -11.95 -12.01 1.45
C GLY A 250 -12.39 -11.49 0.09
N ALA A 251 -13.69 -11.54 -0.19
CA ALA A 251 -14.25 -11.18 -1.49
C ALA A 251 -14.21 -9.68 -1.78
N MET A 252 -14.10 -8.82 -0.74
CA MET A 252 -14.02 -7.37 -0.92
C MET A 252 -12.74 -6.90 -1.63
N ALA A 253 -11.69 -7.69 -1.64
CA ALA A 253 -10.41 -7.30 -2.23
C ALA A 253 -10.53 -7.01 -3.73
N GLU A 254 -11.22 -7.86 -4.50
CA GLU A 254 -11.37 -7.68 -5.94
C GLU A 254 -12.08 -6.36 -6.32
N PRO A 255 -13.27 -6.02 -5.80
CA PRO A 255 -13.91 -4.74 -6.08
C PRO A 255 -13.20 -3.53 -5.44
N ALA A 256 -12.29 -3.73 -4.49
CA ALA A 256 -11.49 -2.66 -3.90
C ALA A 256 -10.36 -2.18 -4.84
N PHE A 257 -9.79 -3.02 -5.71
CA PHE A 257 -8.72 -2.62 -6.63
C PHE A 257 -9.09 -1.48 -7.59
N PRO A 258 -10.25 -1.46 -8.24
CA PRO A 258 -10.69 -0.30 -9.02
C PRO A 258 -10.75 1.00 -8.21
N LEU A 259 -11.14 0.95 -6.92
CA LEU A 259 -11.15 2.10 -6.04
C LEU A 259 -9.72 2.55 -5.70
N LEU A 260 -8.82 1.61 -5.39
CA LEU A 260 -7.39 1.90 -5.20
C LEU A 260 -6.80 2.63 -6.41
N ILE A 261 -7.01 2.12 -7.61
CA ILE A 261 -6.51 2.72 -8.85
C ILE A 261 -7.07 4.12 -9.05
N LYS A 262 -8.36 4.32 -8.81
CA LYS A 262 -9.03 5.61 -8.88
C LYS A 262 -8.40 6.62 -7.92
N GLU A 263 -8.23 6.24 -6.66
CA GLU A 263 -7.69 7.13 -5.62
C GLU A 263 -6.20 7.46 -5.84
N VAL A 264 -5.39 6.47 -6.23
CA VAL A 264 -3.99 6.69 -6.61
C VAL A 264 -3.89 7.71 -7.74
N ASN A 265 -4.71 7.56 -8.80
CA ASN A 265 -4.69 8.49 -9.93
C ASN A 265 -5.17 9.90 -9.53
N ALA A 266 -6.19 10.01 -8.68
CA ALA A 266 -6.69 11.29 -8.20
C ALA A 266 -5.64 12.03 -7.36
N ILE A 267 -5.03 11.34 -6.39
CA ILE A 267 -4.00 11.91 -5.53
C ILE A 267 -2.73 12.26 -6.33
N LYS A 268 -2.30 11.37 -7.24
CA LYS A 268 -1.20 11.62 -8.16
C LYS A 268 -1.42 12.91 -8.95
N LYS A 269 -2.60 13.09 -9.53
CA LYS A 269 -2.94 14.29 -10.29
C LYS A 269 -2.79 15.54 -9.43
N GLU A 270 -3.32 15.54 -8.22
CA GLU A 270 -3.24 16.68 -7.30
C GLU A 270 -1.80 17.01 -6.91
N ILE A 271 -0.93 16.00 -6.69
CA ILE A 271 0.49 16.22 -6.36
C ILE A 271 1.20 16.86 -7.57
N LEU A 272 0.93 16.37 -8.78
CA LEU A 272 1.56 16.88 -10.00
C LEU A 272 1.10 18.31 -10.36
N GLU A 273 -0.12 18.69 -9.99
CA GLU A 273 -0.65 20.05 -10.23
C GLU A 273 -0.14 21.10 -9.20
N ARG A 274 0.43 20.66 -8.07
CA ARG A 274 1.00 21.55 -7.04
C ARG A 274 2.48 21.87 -7.27
N ASN A 275 3.17 21.04 -8.05
CA ASN A 275 4.58 21.17 -8.41
C ASN A 275 4.75 21.77 -9.81
#